data_3a44816c413a8d4d6b2fac12de9ca38f
#
_entry.id   3a44816c413a8d4d6b2fac12de9ca38f
#
_cell.length_a   1.000
_cell.length_b   1.000
_cell.length_c   1.000
_cell.angle_alpha   90.00
_cell.angle_beta   90.00
_cell.angle_gamma   90.00
#
_symmetry.space_group_name_H-M   'P 1'
#
loop_
_entity.id
_entity.type
_entity.pdbx_description
1 polymer ?
#
loop_
_entity_poly.entity_id
_entity_poly.type
_entity_poly.pdbx_seq_one_letter_code
_entity_poly.pdbx_strand_id
1 'polypeptide(L)'
;MKHLKLILSILFIFCLTRTYADDSNYLFRHYQVENGLSDNMATCCVQDRKGYIWIGTRDGLNRFDGYTFKVFRNDPDETETLGSNWITCLGCEMNGDLWVGTLSGLYQYDDEQESFRHIPFTADKGIDIFQFDKDNKLWILMDGNLIRFNTEDSQFRIFAPEDNQSYTSFCITRENSIWIGSSDGLISLLNPEDETMESYNVFAHSSPNTPRKLSMLYPSPTTDRIYIAFEHDDVKIFDPATRDYQDLNIQKINQLTILINSFLEKDKDELWIGTDSGLFIYKVNTGECTRI
;
A
#
# COMPACT_ATOMS: atom_id res chain seq x y z
N MET A 1 25.01 -25.06 55.35
CA MET A 1 25.67 -24.16 54.39
C MET A 1 25.65 -24.64 52.93
N LYS A 2 25.85 -25.92 52.63
CA LYS A 2 25.83 -26.42 51.21
C LYS A 2 24.45 -26.27 50.53
N HIS A 3 23.35 -26.55 51.23
CA HIS A 3 21.99 -26.41 50.67
C HIS A 3 21.56 -24.97 50.46
N LEU A 4 22.01 -24.02 51.28
CA LEU A 4 21.72 -22.61 51.13
C LEU A 4 22.41 -22.01 49.86
N LYS A 5 23.64 -22.46 49.57
CA LYS A 5 24.35 -22.06 48.35
C LYS A 5 23.69 -22.61 47.08
N LEU A 6 23.17 -23.84 47.15
CA LEU A 6 22.45 -24.45 46.02
C LEU A 6 21.13 -23.71 45.73
N ILE A 7 20.35 -23.37 46.77
CA ILE A 7 19.11 -22.63 46.64
C ILE A 7 19.38 -21.20 46.07
N LEU A 8 20.41 -20.51 46.57
CA LEU A 8 20.81 -19.22 46.05
C LEU A 8 21.25 -19.30 44.56
N SER A 9 21.98 -20.39 44.19
CA SER A 9 22.40 -20.59 42.81
C SER A 9 21.22 -20.84 41.86
N ILE A 10 20.22 -21.60 42.29
CA ILE A 10 18.99 -21.88 41.54
C ILE A 10 18.14 -20.61 41.41
N LEU A 11 18.03 -19.78 42.45
CA LEU A 11 17.33 -18.50 42.39
C LEU A 11 18.03 -17.52 41.46
N PHE A 12 19.38 -17.53 41.43
CA PHE A 12 20.16 -16.68 40.54
C PHE A 12 20.00 -17.08 39.05
N ILE A 13 19.92 -18.38 38.77
CA ILE A 13 19.64 -18.89 37.42
C ILE A 13 18.21 -18.49 36.96
N PHE A 14 17.23 -18.52 37.86
CA PHE A 14 15.86 -18.08 37.56
C PHE A 14 15.74 -16.57 37.30
N CYS A 15 16.59 -15.75 37.93
CA CYS A 15 16.65 -14.29 37.66
C CYS A 15 17.35 -13.94 36.34
N LEU A 16 18.11 -14.87 35.74
CA LEU A 16 18.80 -14.63 34.46
C LEU A 16 17.96 -14.99 33.22
N THR A 17 16.85 -15.70 33.38
CA THR A 17 15.87 -15.85 32.33
C THR A 17 15.08 -14.54 32.24
N ARG A 18 15.61 -13.55 31.49
CA ARG A 18 14.78 -12.47 31.00
C ARG A 18 13.76 -13.15 30.06
N THR A 19 12.57 -13.37 30.55
CA THR A 19 11.43 -13.54 29.68
C THR A 19 11.29 -12.20 28.97
N TYR A 20 11.74 -12.11 27.72
CA TYR A 20 11.26 -11.10 26.82
C TYR A 20 9.77 -11.41 26.66
N ALA A 21 8.93 -10.79 27.48
CA ALA A 21 7.54 -10.63 27.13
C ALA A 21 7.58 -9.73 25.89
N ASP A 22 7.19 -10.27 24.77
CA ASP A 22 6.91 -9.45 23.59
C ASP A 22 5.71 -8.58 23.98
N ASP A 23 5.99 -7.31 24.31
CA ASP A 23 5.02 -6.34 24.84
C ASP A 23 4.12 -5.74 23.74
N SER A 24 4.07 -6.36 22.58
CA SER A 24 3.16 -5.96 21.50
C SER A 24 1.78 -6.62 21.68
N ASN A 25 1.11 -6.36 22.80
CA ASN A 25 -0.30 -6.71 22.95
C ASN A 25 -1.16 -5.73 22.12
N TYR A 26 -1.23 -5.96 20.81
CA TYR A 26 -2.18 -5.24 19.97
C TYR A 26 -3.59 -5.76 20.26
N LEU A 27 -4.49 -4.85 20.57
CA LEU A 27 -5.91 -5.15 20.72
C LEU A 27 -6.61 -4.85 19.39
N PHE A 28 -7.08 -5.90 18.72
CA PHE A 28 -7.79 -5.78 17.45
C PHE A 28 -9.30 -5.74 17.68
N ARG A 29 -9.98 -4.83 16.98
CA ARG A 29 -11.43 -4.82 16.84
C ARG A 29 -11.78 -5.18 15.40
N HIS A 30 -12.60 -6.20 15.23
CA HIS A 30 -13.05 -6.64 13.93
C HIS A 30 -14.35 -5.96 13.54
N TYR A 31 -14.43 -5.47 12.31
CA TYR A 31 -15.62 -4.92 11.70
C TYR A 31 -15.95 -5.74 10.46
N GLN A 32 -17.20 -6.15 10.34
CA GLN A 32 -17.72 -7.00 9.28
C GLN A 32 -19.05 -6.46 8.77
N VAL A 33 -19.67 -7.13 7.79
CA VAL A 33 -20.99 -6.77 7.24
C VAL A 33 -22.04 -6.69 8.34
N GLU A 34 -21.98 -7.54 9.37
CA GLU A 34 -22.88 -7.53 10.54
C GLU A 34 -22.75 -6.26 11.38
N ASN A 35 -21.63 -5.54 11.23
CA ASN A 35 -21.40 -4.24 11.90
C ASN A 35 -21.75 -3.03 11.01
N GLY A 36 -22.20 -3.29 9.74
CA GLY A 36 -22.60 -2.24 8.81
C GLY A 36 -21.59 -1.95 7.69
N LEU A 37 -20.46 -2.66 7.63
CA LEU A 37 -19.53 -2.60 6.49
C LEU A 37 -20.23 -3.16 5.23
N SER A 38 -19.99 -2.59 4.06
CA SER A 38 -20.68 -2.99 2.82
C SER A 38 -20.28 -4.37 2.30
N ASP A 39 -19.01 -4.76 2.53
CA ASP A 39 -18.44 -6.07 2.17
C ASP A 39 -17.23 -6.38 3.06
N ASN A 40 -16.98 -7.66 3.37
CA ASN A 40 -15.86 -8.07 4.21
C ASN A 40 -14.48 -7.97 3.52
N MET A 41 -14.46 -7.76 2.21
CA MET A 41 -13.24 -7.56 1.45
C MET A 41 -12.92 -6.07 1.30
N ALA A 42 -12.24 -5.51 2.27
CA ALA A 42 -11.68 -4.17 2.19
C ALA A 42 -10.48 -4.15 1.22
N THR A 43 -10.47 -3.20 0.31
CA THR A 43 -9.43 -3.00 -0.71
C THR A 43 -8.45 -1.92 -0.34
N CYS A 44 -8.93 -0.85 0.30
CA CYS A 44 -8.15 0.32 0.68
C CYS A 44 -8.80 1.06 1.84
N CYS A 45 -8.02 1.89 2.52
CA CYS A 45 -8.56 2.79 3.53
C CYS A 45 -7.74 4.09 3.60
N VAL A 46 -8.40 5.17 3.99
CA VAL A 46 -7.78 6.47 4.23
C VAL A 46 -8.53 7.22 5.33
N GLN A 47 -7.82 8.01 6.12
CA GLN A 47 -8.44 8.94 7.06
C GLN A 47 -8.47 10.33 6.44
N ASP A 48 -9.66 10.97 6.44
CA ASP A 48 -9.80 12.34 6.02
C ASP A 48 -9.44 13.34 7.15
N ARG A 49 -9.36 14.64 6.80
CA ARG A 49 -9.03 15.70 7.77
C ARG A 49 -10.08 15.93 8.85
N LYS A 50 -11.32 15.42 8.68
CA LYS A 50 -12.39 15.45 9.68
C LYS A 50 -12.27 14.29 10.68
N GLY A 51 -11.37 13.34 10.41
CA GLY A 51 -11.14 12.15 11.22
C GLY A 51 -12.00 10.95 10.84
N TYR A 52 -12.85 11.05 9.82
CA TYR A 52 -13.55 9.87 9.29
C TYR A 52 -12.59 8.89 8.64
N ILE A 53 -12.82 7.60 8.85
CA ILE A 53 -12.11 6.54 8.15
C ILE A 53 -12.96 6.13 6.94
N TRP A 54 -12.40 6.32 5.76
CA TRP A 54 -13.01 5.85 4.51
C TRP A 54 -12.45 4.49 4.15
N ILE A 55 -13.32 3.54 3.84
CA ILE A 55 -12.96 2.16 3.53
C ILE A 55 -13.60 1.77 2.21
N GLY A 56 -12.74 1.50 1.22
CA GLY A 56 -13.16 0.90 -0.05
C GLY A 56 -13.37 -0.60 0.08
N THR A 57 -14.41 -1.11 -0.54
CA THR A 57 -14.69 -2.53 -0.62
C THR A 57 -15.05 -2.94 -2.05
N ARG A 58 -15.37 -4.20 -2.27
CA ARG A 58 -15.91 -4.67 -3.56
C ARG A 58 -17.39 -4.31 -3.77
N ASP A 59 -18.09 -3.88 -2.72
CA ASP A 59 -19.53 -3.54 -2.79
C ASP A 59 -19.85 -2.17 -2.20
N GLY A 60 -18.98 -1.20 -2.41
CA GLY A 60 -19.22 0.20 -2.06
C GLY A 60 -18.11 0.85 -1.27
N LEU A 61 -18.25 2.15 -1.11
CA LEU A 61 -17.42 3.00 -0.29
C LEU A 61 -18.09 3.22 1.07
N ASN A 62 -17.34 3.06 2.15
CA ASN A 62 -17.84 3.18 3.51
C ASN A 62 -17.18 4.36 4.20
N ARG A 63 -17.94 5.23 4.86
CA ARG A 63 -17.45 6.26 5.78
C ARG A 63 -17.75 5.84 7.22
N PHE A 64 -16.73 5.70 8.03
CA PHE A 64 -16.81 5.30 9.43
C PHE A 64 -16.50 6.48 10.34
N ASP A 65 -17.41 6.77 11.29
CA ASP A 65 -17.31 7.87 12.25
C ASP A 65 -16.77 7.45 13.63
N GLY A 66 -16.33 6.19 13.77
CA GLY A 66 -15.96 5.57 15.05
C GLY A 66 -17.07 4.73 15.67
N TYR A 67 -18.31 4.84 15.20
CA TYR A 67 -19.49 4.15 15.71
C TYR A 67 -20.28 3.43 14.64
N THR A 68 -20.53 4.08 13.51
CA THR A 68 -21.41 3.59 12.43
C THR A 68 -20.77 3.74 11.06
N PHE A 69 -21.22 2.92 10.11
CA PHE A 69 -20.85 3.02 8.71
C PHE A 69 -21.95 3.70 7.91
N LYS A 70 -21.60 4.72 7.10
CA LYS A 70 -22.41 5.21 6.01
C LYS A 70 -21.85 4.62 4.71
N VAL A 71 -22.72 3.95 3.94
CA VAL A 71 -22.33 3.27 2.69
C VAL A 71 -22.78 4.10 1.49
N PHE A 72 -21.88 4.26 0.53
CA PHE A 72 -22.12 4.88 -0.77
C PHE A 72 -21.94 3.82 -1.86
N ARG A 73 -22.90 3.74 -2.76
CA ARG A 73 -22.92 2.80 -3.88
C ARG A 73 -23.22 3.50 -5.20
N ASN A 74 -22.95 2.80 -6.28
CA ASN A 74 -23.45 3.18 -7.59
C ASN A 74 -25.00 3.12 -7.58
N ASP A 75 -25.62 4.16 -8.08
CA ASP A 75 -27.04 4.18 -8.45
C ASP A 75 -27.14 4.57 -9.93
N PRO A 76 -27.54 3.65 -10.81
CA PRO A 76 -27.65 3.93 -12.25
C PRO A 76 -28.68 5.00 -12.61
N ASP A 77 -29.63 5.26 -11.71
CA ASP A 77 -30.70 6.24 -11.92
C ASP A 77 -30.28 7.66 -11.45
N GLU A 78 -29.12 7.77 -10.78
CA GLU A 78 -28.57 9.04 -10.26
C GLU A 78 -27.21 9.35 -10.89
N THR A 79 -26.98 10.62 -11.27
CA THR A 79 -25.79 11.03 -12.03
C THR A 79 -24.59 11.39 -11.16
N GLU A 80 -24.78 11.63 -9.87
CA GLU A 80 -23.74 12.11 -8.94
C GLU A 80 -23.33 11.01 -7.94
N THR A 81 -23.42 9.76 -8.37
CA THR A 81 -22.98 8.58 -7.61
C THR A 81 -21.70 8.00 -8.21
N LEU A 82 -21.13 6.99 -7.53
CA LEU A 82 -20.00 6.23 -8.05
C LEU A 82 -20.42 5.41 -9.28
N GLY A 83 -19.57 5.29 -10.30
CA GLY A 83 -19.86 4.46 -11.48
C GLY A 83 -19.68 2.96 -11.26
N SER A 84 -19.10 2.56 -10.13
CA SER A 84 -18.91 1.16 -9.75
C SER A 84 -18.87 1.02 -8.24
N ASN A 85 -19.45 -0.08 -7.74
CA ASN A 85 -19.33 -0.44 -6.33
C ASN A 85 -17.94 -0.95 -5.96
N TRP A 86 -17.15 -1.41 -6.93
CA TRP A 86 -15.80 -1.89 -6.63
C TRP A 86 -14.83 -0.73 -6.51
N ILE A 87 -14.46 -0.40 -5.27
CA ILE A 87 -13.48 0.63 -4.96
C ILE A 87 -12.10 0.00 -5.01
N THR A 88 -11.19 0.60 -5.76
CA THR A 88 -9.83 0.09 -5.95
C THR A 88 -8.80 0.81 -5.10
N CYS A 89 -8.91 2.13 -5.00
CA CYS A 89 -7.98 2.97 -4.24
C CYS A 89 -8.65 4.24 -3.70
N LEU A 90 -8.08 4.79 -2.64
CA LEU A 90 -8.55 6.00 -1.97
C LEU A 90 -7.37 6.91 -1.68
N GLY A 91 -7.58 8.21 -1.70
CA GLY A 91 -6.58 9.20 -1.30
C GLY A 91 -7.22 10.54 -1.01
N CYS A 92 -6.52 11.35 -0.21
CA CYS A 92 -6.92 12.73 0.06
C CYS A 92 -5.93 13.68 -0.59
N GLU A 93 -6.45 14.69 -1.27
CA GLU A 93 -5.70 15.83 -1.76
C GLU A 93 -5.18 16.68 -0.58
N MET A 94 -4.19 17.55 -0.80
CA MET A 94 -3.64 18.41 0.26
C MET A 94 -4.66 19.33 0.92
N ASN A 95 -5.68 19.77 0.18
CA ASN A 95 -6.82 20.54 0.70
C ASN A 95 -7.78 19.68 1.55
N GLY A 96 -7.62 18.34 1.51
CA GLY A 96 -8.39 17.34 2.25
C GLY A 96 -9.56 16.76 1.48
N ASP A 97 -9.74 17.09 0.21
CA ASP A 97 -10.77 16.49 -0.64
C ASP A 97 -10.47 15.01 -0.86
N LEU A 98 -11.50 14.19 -0.72
CA LEU A 98 -11.39 12.74 -0.94
C LEU A 98 -11.52 12.42 -2.43
N TRP A 99 -10.61 11.59 -2.90
CA TRP A 99 -10.62 11.01 -4.24
C TRP A 99 -10.82 9.49 -4.16
N VAL A 100 -11.60 8.97 -5.10
CA VAL A 100 -12.05 7.58 -5.11
C VAL A 100 -11.78 6.96 -6.47
N GLY A 101 -10.89 5.98 -6.52
CA GLY A 101 -10.68 5.13 -7.70
C GLY A 101 -11.62 3.93 -7.67
N THR A 102 -12.19 3.61 -8.82
CA THR A 102 -13.11 2.49 -9.02
C THR A 102 -12.76 1.71 -10.29
N LEU A 103 -13.45 0.61 -10.57
CA LEU A 103 -13.33 -0.10 -11.85
C LEU A 103 -13.94 0.67 -13.04
N SER A 104 -14.65 1.77 -12.81
CA SER A 104 -15.33 2.55 -13.87
C SER A 104 -14.92 4.02 -13.88
N GLY A 105 -13.81 4.37 -13.26
CA GLY A 105 -13.28 5.73 -13.28
C GLY A 105 -12.82 6.26 -11.94
N LEU A 106 -12.36 7.50 -12.00
CA LEU A 106 -11.92 8.29 -10.86
C LEU A 106 -12.98 9.33 -10.48
N TYR A 107 -13.20 9.51 -9.20
CA TYR A 107 -14.22 10.39 -8.64
C TYR A 107 -13.63 11.28 -7.56
N GLN A 108 -14.10 12.53 -7.48
CA GLN A 108 -13.87 13.43 -6.36
C GLN A 108 -15.16 13.51 -5.53
N TYR A 109 -15.05 13.35 -4.22
CA TYR A 109 -16.17 13.45 -3.30
C TYR A 109 -16.46 14.91 -2.96
N ASP A 110 -17.72 15.32 -3.09
CA ASP A 110 -18.24 16.58 -2.61
C ASP A 110 -18.86 16.36 -1.22
N ASP A 111 -18.23 16.91 -0.20
CA ASP A 111 -18.62 16.73 1.19
C ASP A 111 -19.85 17.55 1.59
N GLU A 112 -20.18 18.63 0.87
CA GLU A 112 -21.37 19.44 1.15
C GLU A 112 -22.63 18.79 0.60
N GLN A 113 -22.52 18.19 -0.59
CA GLN A 113 -23.63 17.52 -1.27
C GLN A 113 -23.67 16.03 -0.99
N GLU A 114 -22.61 15.46 -0.40
CA GLU A 114 -22.39 14.03 -0.22
C GLU A 114 -22.49 13.23 -1.54
N SER A 115 -21.98 13.81 -2.61
CA SER A 115 -22.03 13.31 -3.99
C SER A 115 -20.65 13.09 -4.59
N PHE A 116 -20.58 12.50 -5.79
CA PHE A 116 -19.35 12.15 -6.47
C PHE A 116 -19.25 12.76 -7.85
N ARG A 117 -18.24 13.60 -8.06
CA ARG A 117 -17.94 14.17 -9.36
C ARG A 117 -17.01 13.27 -10.15
N HIS A 118 -17.46 12.71 -11.26
CA HIS A 118 -16.63 11.90 -12.15
C HIS A 118 -15.58 12.73 -12.88
N ILE A 119 -14.39 12.17 -13.08
CA ILE A 119 -13.30 12.75 -13.87
C ILE A 119 -13.38 12.21 -15.32
N PRO A 120 -13.80 13.01 -16.31
CA PRO A 120 -14.30 12.51 -17.60
C PRO A 120 -13.33 11.65 -18.41
N PHE A 121 -12.01 11.94 -18.40
CA PHE A 121 -11.04 11.18 -19.20
C PHE A 121 -10.80 9.74 -18.66
N THR A 122 -11.31 9.44 -17.47
CA THR A 122 -11.21 8.12 -16.82
C THR A 122 -12.46 7.26 -17.00
N ALA A 123 -13.44 7.71 -17.81
CA ALA A 123 -14.71 7.00 -18.01
C ALA A 123 -14.50 5.56 -18.51
N ASP A 124 -15.19 4.63 -17.88
CA ASP A 124 -15.16 3.19 -18.19
C ASP A 124 -13.77 2.53 -18.05
N LYS A 125 -12.88 3.14 -17.28
CA LYS A 125 -11.52 2.64 -17.02
C LYS A 125 -11.30 2.34 -15.57
N GLY A 126 -10.70 1.18 -15.29
CA GLY A 126 -10.30 0.83 -13.93
C GLY A 126 -9.09 1.67 -13.48
N ILE A 127 -9.20 2.25 -12.29
CA ILE A 127 -8.09 2.94 -11.65
C ILE A 127 -7.36 1.94 -10.75
N ASP A 128 -6.09 1.65 -11.06
CA ASP A 128 -5.32 0.68 -10.27
C ASP A 128 -4.84 1.32 -8.95
N ILE A 129 -4.20 2.47 -9.05
CA ILE A 129 -3.69 3.27 -7.92
C ILE A 129 -3.55 4.72 -8.33
N PHE A 130 -3.65 5.65 -7.37
CA PHE A 130 -3.27 7.04 -7.58
C PHE A 130 -2.56 7.61 -6.33
N GLN A 131 -1.77 8.65 -6.52
CA GLN A 131 -1.09 9.40 -5.46
C GLN A 131 -0.95 10.87 -5.86
N PHE A 132 -0.98 11.76 -4.86
CA PHE A 132 -0.63 13.18 -5.05
C PHE A 132 0.85 13.39 -4.80
N ASP A 133 1.50 14.18 -5.66
CA ASP A 133 2.86 14.66 -5.41
C ASP A 133 2.86 15.93 -4.54
N LYS A 134 4.05 16.43 -4.20
CA LYS A 134 4.20 17.64 -3.37
C LYS A 134 3.67 18.92 -4.02
N ASP A 135 3.55 18.91 -5.34
CA ASP A 135 3.02 20.03 -6.13
C ASP A 135 1.52 19.87 -6.39
N ASN A 136 0.88 18.95 -5.62
CA ASN A 136 -0.54 18.63 -5.73
C ASN A 136 -0.98 18.17 -7.12
N LYS A 137 -0.08 17.56 -7.88
CA LYS A 137 -0.41 16.90 -9.14
C LYS A 137 -0.82 15.47 -8.85
N LEU A 138 -1.87 15.02 -9.47
CA LEU A 138 -2.39 13.67 -9.30
C LEU A 138 -1.74 12.72 -10.31
N TRP A 139 -1.08 11.71 -9.79
CA TRP A 139 -0.51 10.63 -10.57
C TRP A 139 -1.43 9.42 -10.50
N ILE A 140 -1.77 8.83 -11.65
CA ILE A 140 -2.76 7.77 -11.79
C ILE A 140 -2.16 6.64 -12.60
N LEU A 141 -2.22 5.42 -12.09
CA LEU A 141 -1.95 4.21 -12.86
C LEU A 141 -3.27 3.66 -13.37
N MET A 142 -3.39 3.54 -14.68
CA MET A 142 -4.61 3.14 -15.36
C MET A 142 -4.27 2.52 -16.71
N ASP A 143 -4.86 1.34 -17.03
CA ASP A 143 -4.58 0.62 -18.28
C ASP A 143 -3.09 0.35 -18.52
N GLY A 144 -2.31 0.12 -17.46
CA GLY A 144 -0.85 -0.11 -17.53
C GLY A 144 -0.01 1.12 -17.89
N ASN A 145 -0.60 2.32 -17.91
CA ASN A 145 0.07 3.59 -18.15
C ASN A 145 0.09 4.44 -16.89
N LEU A 146 1.12 5.27 -16.73
CA LEU A 146 1.16 6.29 -15.69
C LEU A 146 0.71 7.62 -16.28
N ILE A 147 -0.18 8.31 -15.58
CA ILE A 147 -0.78 9.56 -16.03
C ILE A 147 -0.55 10.62 -14.97
N ARG A 148 -0.01 11.77 -15.36
CA ARG A 148 0.04 12.97 -14.52
C ARG A 148 -1.14 13.87 -14.87
N PHE A 149 -2.02 14.12 -13.91
CA PHE A 149 -3.21 14.94 -14.05
C PHE A 149 -3.10 16.19 -13.17
N ASN A 150 -3.39 17.34 -13.75
CA ASN A 150 -3.48 18.59 -13.04
C ASN A 150 -4.96 18.88 -12.70
N THR A 151 -5.29 18.89 -11.43
CA THR A 151 -6.66 19.06 -10.93
C THR A 151 -7.19 20.48 -11.15
N GLU A 152 -6.31 21.49 -11.31
CA GLU A 152 -6.68 22.91 -11.48
C GLU A 152 -7.17 23.23 -12.90
N ASP A 153 -6.47 22.73 -13.92
CA ASP A 153 -6.75 23.05 -15.34
C ASP A 153 -7.26 21.86 -16.15
N SER A 154 -7.41 20.69 -15.50
CA SER A 154 -7.84 19.44 -16.09
C SER A 154 -6.94 18.92 -17.23
N GLN A 155 -5.71 19.38 -17.33
CA GLN A 155 -4.73 18.86 -18.27
C GLN A 155 -4.12 17.57 -17.77
N PHE A 156 -3.85 16.64 -18.68
CA PHE A 156 -3.17 15.39 -18.32
C PHE A 156 -2.09 15.03 -19.33
N ARG A 157 -1.09 14.29 -18.86
CA ARG A 157 0.01 13.75 -19.66
C ARG A 157 0.16 12.27 -19.39
N ILE A 158 0.34 11.48 -20.45
CA ILE A 158 0.47 10.02 -20.37
C ILE A 158 1.93 9.63 -20.56
N PHE A 159 2.46 8.84 -19.64
CA PHE A 159 3.73 8.15 -19.71
C PHE A 159 3.44 6.68 -19.99
N ALA A 160 3.67 6.26 -21.22
CA ALA A 160 3.42 4.90 -21.64
C ALA A 160 4.70 4.04 -21.50
N PRO A 161 4.59 2.75 -21.14
CA PRO A 161 5.72 1.83 -21.17
C PRO A 161 6.19 1.58 -22.60
N GLU A 162 7.43 1.09 -22.73
CA GLU A 162 7.93 0.58 -24.01
C GLU A 162 7.22 -0.72 -24.42
N ASP A 163 7.44 -1.15 -25.66
CA ASP A 163 6.71 -2.24 -26.33
C ASP A 163 6.46 -3.49 -25.46
N ASN A 164 5.18 -3.92 -25.44
CA ASN A 164 4.68 -5.12 -24.75
C ASN A 164 4.87 -5.14 -23.22
N GLN A 165 5.15 -4.01 -22.58
CA GLN A 165 5.22 -3.86 -21.14
C GLN A 165 3.98 -3.14 -20.60
N SER A 166 3.74 -3.27 -19.31
CA SER A 166 2.77 -2.47 -18.59
C SER A 166 3.33 -2.07 -17.24
N TYR A 167 3.05 -0.86 -16.84
CA TYR A 167 3.31 -0.47 -15.46
C TYR A 167 2.31 -1.15 -14.54
N THR A 168 2.79 -1.66 -13.41
CA THR A 168 1.99 -2.46 -12.48
C THR A 168 1.84 -1.81 -11.12
N SER A 169 2.76 -0.91 -10.78
CA SER A 169 2.73 -0.12 -9.56
C SER A 169 3.57 1.13 -9.73
N PHE A 170 3.35 2.14 -8.91
CA PHE A 170 4.27 3.26 -8.74
C PHE A 170 4.23 3.76 -7.31
N CYS A 171 5.23 4.54 -6.94
CA CYS A 171 5.23 5.28 -5.69
C CYS A 171 5.93 6.63 -5.84
N ILE A 172 5.54 7.57 -4.98
CA ILE A 172 6.18 8.87 -4.85
C ILE A 172 6.90 8.90 -3.51
N THR A 173 8.21 9.10 -3.54
CA THR A 173 9.03 9.12 -2.32
C THR A 173 8.91 10.46 -1.58
N ARG A 174 9.46 10.51 -0.37
CA ARG A 174 9.53 11.75 0.43
C ARG A 174 10.26 12.90 -0.29
N GLU A 175 11.18 12.59 -1.19
CA GLU A 175 11.91 13.57 -2.01
C GLU A 175 11.15 13.98 -3.29
N ASN A 176 9.91 13.51 -3.46
CA ASN A 176 9.10 13.72 -4.66
C ASN A 176 9.62 12.99 -5.91
N SER A 177 10.45 11.96 -5.73
CA SER A 177 10.89 11.11 -6.83
C SER A 177 9.83 10.08 -7.17
N ILE A 178 9.59 9.88 -8.48
CA ILE A 178 8.56 8.98 -8.98
C ILE A 178 9.22 7.68 -9.42
N TRP A 179 8.90 6.60 -8.73
CA TRP A 179 9.38 5.27 -9.04
C TRP A 179 8.26 4.40 -9.60
N ILE A 180 8.54 3.70 -10.68
CA ILE A 180 7.57 2.89 -11.42
C ILE A 180 8.04 1.44 -11.41
N GLY A 181 7.11 0.52 -11.13
CA GLY A 181 7.31 -0.91 -11.30
C GLY A 181 6.63 -1.42 -12.54
N SER A 182 7.25 -2.36 -13.25
CA SER A 182 6.77 -2.91 -14.50
C SER A 182 6.51 -4.42 -14.45
N SER A 183 5.77 -4.90 -15.43
CA SER A 183 5.35 -6.32 -15.54
C SER A 183 6.51 -7.29 -15.75
N ASP A 184 7.68 -6.82 -16.20
CA ASP A 184 8.91 -7.59 -16.33
C ASP A 184 9.80 -7.58 -15.08
N GLY A 185 9.33 -6.90 -13.99
CA GLY A 185 10.00 -6.85 -12.69
C GLY A 185 11.08 -5.79 -12.55
N LEU A 186 11.20 -4.87 -13.51
CA LEU A 186 12.07 -3.71 -13.37
C LEU A 186 11.45 -2.65 -12.47
N ILE A 187 12.30 -1.87 -11.83
CA ILE A 187 11.94 -0.60 -11.20
C ILE A 187 12.62 0.54 -11.94
N SER A 188 11.92 1.63 -12.16
CA SER A 188 12.41 2.76 -12.94
C SER A 188 12.17 4.08 -12.23
N LEU A 189 13.17 4.93 -12.21
CA LEU A 189 13.05 6.32 -11.81
C LEU A 189 12.61 7.16 -13.02
N LEU A 190 11.47 7.82 -12.92
CA LEU A 190 10.96 8.73 -13.95
C LEU A 190 11.42 10.17 -13.69
N ASN A 191 11.98 10.81 -14.71
CA ASN A 191 12.06 12.26 -14.78
C ASN A 191 10.87 12.77 -15.62
N PRO A 192 9.88 13.41 -14.99
CA PRO A 192 8.64 13.80 -15.69
C PRO A 192 8.81 15.00 -16.64
N GLU A 193 9.93 15.72 -16.58
CA GLU A 193 10.12 16.92 -17.40
C GLU A 193 10.66 16.58 -18.79
N ASP A 194 11.63 15.68 -18.87
CA ASP A 194 12.23 15.21 -20.12
C ASP A 194 11.79 13.79 -20.54
N GLU A 195 10.91 13.17 -19.75
CA GLU A 195 10.35 11.82 -19.96
C GLU A 195 11.40 10.71 -19.94
N THR A 196 12.58 10.97 -19.42
CA THR A 196 13.61 9.94 -19.31
C THR A 196 13.34 9.00 -18.15
N MET A 197 13.73 7.75 -18.34
CA MET A 197 13.66 6.72 -17.30
C MET A 197 15.00 6.04 -17.11
N GLU A 198 15.36 5.86 -15.84
CA GLU A 198 16.51 5.06 -15.44
C GLU A 198 16.02 3.78 -14.78
N SER A 199 16.24 2.63 -15.43
CA SER A 199 15.71 1.34 -15.00
C SER A 199 16.73 0.48 -14.27
N TYR A 200 16.29 -0.23 -13.24
CA TYR A 200 17.10 -1.06 -12.36
C TYR A 200 16.51 -2.47 -12.27
N ASN A 201 17.36 -3.48 -12.44
CA ASN A 201 16.98 -4.87 -12.24
C ASN A 201 17.38 -5.32 -10.83
N VAL A 202 16.38 -5.44 -9.95
CA VAL A 202 16.57 -5.89 -8.56
C VAL A 202 16.75 -7.42 -8.42
N PHE A 203 16.87 -8.14 -9.55
CA PHE A 203 17.17 -9.58 -9.62
C PHE A 203 18.50 -9.89 -10.29
N ALA A 204 19.36 -8.91 -10.50
CA ALA A 204 20.62 -9.08 -11.23
C ALA A 204 21.52 -10.21 -10.68
N HIS A 205 21.36 -10.56 -9.40
CA HIS A 205 22.10 -11.63 -8.73
C HIS A 205 21.30 -12.93 -8.54
N SER A 206 20.07 -13.02 -9.07
CA SER A 206 19.17 -14.17 -8.96
C SER A 206 19.15 -14.97 -10.28
N SER A 207 18.70 -16.23 -10.24
CA SER A 207 18.59 -17.07 -11.45
C SER A 207 17.73 -16.42 -12.55
N PRO A 208 18.19 -16.38 -13.81
CA PRO A 208 17.66 -15.49 -14.85
C PRO A 208 16.34 -15.91 -15.51
N ASN A 209 15.64 -16.96 -15.07
CA ASN A 209 14.65 -17.66 -15.92
C ASN A 209 13.17 -17.53 -15.52
N THR A 210 12.79 -16.70 -14.58
CA THR A 210 11.36 -16.42 -14.31
C THR A 210 11.13 -14.92 -14.28
N PRO A 211 10.35 -14.36 -15.23
CA PRO A 211 9.88 -12.99 -15.12
C PRO A 211 9.02 -12.91 -13.85
N ARG A 212 9.42 -12.04 -12.95
CA ARG A 212 8.74 -11.82 -11.66
C ARG A 212 8.02 -10.51 -11.75
N LYS A 213 6.72 -10.59 -11.98
CA LYS A 213 5.89 -9.39 -12.09
C LYS A 213 5.91 -8.65 -10.74
N LEU A 214 6.26 -7.38 -10.79
CA LEU A 214 6.20 -6.49 -9.67
C LEU A 214 4.73 -6.22 -9.34
N SER A 215 4.32 -6.40 -8.09
CA SER A 215 2.94 -6.20 -7.65
C SER A 215 2.74 -4.89 -6.89
N MET A 216 3.76 -4.45 -6.13
CA MET A 216 3.61 -3.25 -5.30
C MET A 216 4.95 -2.57 -5.04
N LEU A 217 4.95 -1.24 -5.08
CA LEU A 217 5.97 -0.36 -4.55
C LEU A 217 5.40 0.41 -3.35
N TYR A 218 6.11 0.39 -2.23
CA TYR A 218 5.73 1.14 -1.03
C TYR A 218 6.92 1.97 -0.55
N PRO A 219 6.84 3.31 -0.64
CA PRO A 219 7.90 4.19 -0.16
C PRO A 219 7.86 4.25 1.37
N SER A 220 9.02 4.10 2.00
CA SER A 220 9.12 4.25 3.45
C SER A 220 8.80 5.69 3.86
N PRO A 221 7.86 5.92 4.79
CA PRO A 221 7.58 7.26 5.31
C PRO A 221 8.67 7.76 6.28
N THR A 222 9.54 6.90 6.77
CA THR A 222 10.58 7.25 7.76
C THR A 222 11.99 7.28 7.20
N THR A 223 12.22 6.55 6.08
CA THR A 223 13.50 6.47 5.38
C THR A 223 13.30 6.77 3.89
N ASP A 224 14.37 6.82 3.10
CA ASP A 224 14.27 6.99 1.65
C ASP A 224 14.19 5.64 0.90
N ARG A 225 13.96 4.54 1.60
CA ARG A 225 13.87 3.19 1.04
C ARG A 225 12.53 2.91 0.40
N ILE A 226 12.51 1.95 -0.52
CA ILE A 226 11.30 1.46 -1.18
C ILE A 226 11.18 -0.05 -0.92
N TYR A 227 10.05 -0.46 -0.35
CA TYR A 227 9.68 -1.87 -0.23
C TYR A 227 9.03 -2.30 -1.54
N ILE A 228 9.49 -3.43 -2.07
CA ILE A 228 9.08 -3.96 -3.37
C ILE A 228 8.48 -5.35 -3.16
N ALA A 229 7.22 -5.53 -3.48
CA ALA A 229 6.58 -6.83 -3.52
C ALA A 229 6.48 -7.35 -4.96
N PHE A 230 6.63 -8.66 -5.13
CA PHE A 230 6.48 -9.36 -6.39
C PHE A 230 5.40 -10.43 -6.28
N GLU A 231 4.79 -10.79 -7.41
CA GLU A 231 3.90 -11.94 -7.46
C GLU A 231 4.71 -13.22 -7.18
N HIS A 232 4.31 -13.98 -6.16
CA HIS A 232 4.88 -15.27 -5.79
C HIS A 232 6.38 -15.27 -5.41
N ASP A 233 6.90 -14.14 -4.93
CA ASP A 233 8.31 -14.02 -4.52
C ASP A 233 8.48 -13.22 -3.23
N ASP A 234 9.73 -13.20 -2.71
CA ASP A 234 10.10 -12.46 -1.52
C ASP A 234 10.00 -10.93 -1.74
N VAL A 235 9.81 -10.22 -0.64
CA VAL A 235 9.88 -8.76 -0.60
C VAL A 235 11.34 -8.31 -0.66
N LYS A 236 11.59 -7.25 -1.40
CA LYS A 236 12.90 -6.58 -1.42
C LYS A 236 12.79 -5.18 -0.81
N ILE A 237 13.89 -4.75 -0.22
CA ILE A 237 14.10 -3.35 0.17
C ILE A 237 15.11 -2.77 -0.79
N PHE A 238 14.75 -1.72 -1.50
CA PHE A 238 15.62 -0.99 -2.41
C PHE A 238 16.00 0.36 -1.77
N ASP A 239 17.28 0.70 -1.88
CA ASP A 239 17.81 1.99 -1.47
C ASP A 239 18.07 2.87 -2.71
N PRO A 240 17.27 3.91 -2.95
CA PRO A 240 17.44 4.79 -4.11
C PRO A 240 18.78 5.53 -4.18
N ALA A 241 19.42 5.77 -3.04
CA ALA A 241 20.69 6.52 -3.01
C ALA A 241 21.88 5.68 -3.42
N THR A 242 21.96 4.43 -2.94
CA THR A 242 23.06 3.50 -3.25
C THR A 242 22.78 2.62 -4.47
N ARG A 243 21.51 2.51 -4.88
CA ARG A 243 21.01 1.60 -5.91
C ARG A 243 21.14 0.12 -5.51
N ASP A 244 21.37 -0.15 -4.23
CA ASP A 244 21.44 -1.49 -3.68
C ASP A 244 20.08 -2.00 -3.24
N TYR A 245 19.95 -3.31 -3.15
CA TYR A 245 18.78 -3.97 -2.63
C TYR A 245 19.10 -5.14 -1.72
N GLN A 246 18.18 -5.46 -0.82
CA GLN A 246 18.27 -6.62 0.08
C GLN A 246 16.94 -7.37 0.15
N ASP A 247 17.01 -8.70 0.32
CA ASP A 247 15.83 -9.55 0.47
C ASP A 247 15.30 -9.53 1.91
N LEU A 248 13.99 -9.39 2.09
CA LEU A 248 13.36 -9.47 3.41
C LEU A 248 13.15 -10.93 3.90
N ASN A 249 13.25 -11.92 3.03
CA ASN A 249 13.11 -13.35 3.34
C ASN A 249 11.86 -13.75 4.15
N ILE A 250 10.73 -13.09 3.92
CA ILE A 250 9.47 -13.32 4.66
C ILE A 250 8.92 -14.72 4.39
N GLN A 251 9.03 -15.22 3.17
CA GLN A 251 8.51 -16.53 2.78
C GLN A 251 9.24 -17.71 3.44
N LYS A 252 10.52 -17.55 3.79
CA LYS A 252 11.30 -18.61 4.47
C LYS A 252 10.75 -18.94 5.85
N ILE A 253 9.98 -18.03 6.45
CA ILE A 253 9.48 -18.20 7.81
C ILE A 253 8.29 -19.15 7.86
N ASN A 254 7.47 -19.25 6.81
CA ASN A 254 6.24 -20.05 6.81
C ASN A 254 6.13 -21.12 5.71
N GLN A 255 7.12 -21.27 4.81
CA GLN A 255 7.10 -22.22 3.67
C GLN A 255 5.85 -22.07 2.76
N LEU A 256 5.17 -20.94 2.79
CA LEU A 256 3.97 -20.65 2.01
C LEU A 256 4.28 -19.57 0.97
N THR A 257 3.72 -19.71 -0.21
CA THR A 257 3.65 -18.62 -1.18
C THR A 257 2.64 -17.61 -0.65
N ILE A 258 3.09 -16.43 -0.25
CA ILE A 258 2.27 -15.38 0.36
C ILE A 258 2.09 -14.27 -0.67
N LEU A 259 0.84 -13.85 -0.90
CA LEU A 259 0.54 -12.66 -1.69
C LEU A 259 0.52 -11.45 -0.76
N ILE A 260 1.36 -10.47 -1.07
CA ILE A 260 1.42 -9.21 -0.33
C ILE A 260 0.32 -8.29 -0.85
N ASN A 261 -0.55 -7.84 0.04
CA ASN A 261 -1.66 -6.95 -0.29
C ASN A 261 -1.41 -5.51 0.15
N SER A 262 -0.61 -5.31 1.21
CA SER A 262 -0.32 -3.97 1.74
C SER A 262 0.92 -3.96 2.62
N PHE A 263 1.54 -2.79 2.71
CA PHE A 263 2.57 -2.46 3.69
C PHE A 263 2.12 -1.29 4.55
N LEU A 264 2.56 -1.28 5.80
CA LEU A 264 2.47 -0.14 6.69
C LEU A 264 3.73 -0.11 7.56
N GLU A 265 4.59 0.85 7.34
CA GLU A 265 5.73 1.09 8.22
C GLU A 265 5.25 1.92 9.42
N LYS A 266 5.26 1.33 10.60
CA LYS A 266 4.93 2.00 11.85
C LYS A 266 6.06 2.92 12.31
N ASP A 267 7.28 2.42 12.19
CA ASP A 267 8.52 3.14 12.45
C ASP A 267 9.66 2.48 11.65
N LYS A 268 10.88 3.01 11.76
CA LYS A 268 12.06 2.52 11.00
C LYS A 268 12.44 1.05 11.28
N ASP A 269 11.90 0.43 12.33
CA ASP A 269 12.19 -0.95 12.72
C ASP A 269 10.99 -1.88 12.59
N GLU A 270 9.77 -1.37 12.51
CA GLU A 270 8.55 -2.18 12.49
C GLU A 270 7.75 -1.97 11.22
N LEU A 271 7.71 -3.00 10.37
CA LEU A 271 6.93 -3.06 9.14
C LEU A 271 5.77 -4.06 9.30
N TRP A 272 4.56 -3.59 9.10
CA TRP A 272 3.35 -4.41 9.06
C TRP A 272 3.07 -4.81 7.63
N ILE A 273 2.78 -6.09 7.42
CA ILE A 273 2.60 -6.68 6.09
C ILE A 273 1.27 -7.40 6.06
N GLY A 274 0.32 -6.83 5.34
CA GLY A 274 -0.97 -7.45 5.06
C GLY A 274 -0.85 -8.44 3.91
N THR A 275 -1.35 -9.65 4.11
CA THR A 275 -1.25 -10.75 3.13
C THR A 275 -2.56 -11.50 3.00
N ASP A 276 -2.67 -12.39 2.01
CA ASP A 276 -3.77 -13.35 1.87
C ASP A 276 -3.83 -14.38 3.01
N SER A 277 -2.71 -14.54 3.73
CA SER A 277 -2.58 -15.49 4.84
C SER A 277 -2.65 -14.85 6.23
N GLY A 278 -2.93 -13.55 6.31
CA GLY A 278 -3.06 -12.78 7.55
C GLY A 278 -2.09 -11.61 7.66
N LEU A 279 -2.00 -11.04 8.85
CA LEU A 279 -1.14 -9.91 9.16
C LEU A 279 0.18 -10.38 9.76
N PHE A 280 1.28 -9.86 9.25
CA PHE A 280 2.62 -10.10 9.76
C PHE A 280 3.25 -8.80 10.26
N ILE A 281 4.03 -8.90 11.32
CA ILE A 281 4.90 -7.84 11.81
C ILE A 281 6.34 -8.28 11.58
N TYR A 282 7.07 -7.49 10.81
CA TYR A 282 8.47 -7.70 10.50
C TYR A 282 9.34 -6.66 11.19
N LYS A 283 10.35 -7.12 11.95
CA LYS A 283 11.35 -6.26 12.59
C LYS A 283 12.55 -6.10 11.67
N VAL A 284 12.73 -4.91 11.13
CA VAL A 284 13.75 -4.63 10.09
C VAL A 284 15.17 -4.86 10.63
N ASN A 285 15.43 -4.48 11.89
CA ASN A 285 16.78 -4.59 12.50
C ASN A 285 17.16 -6.03 12.84
N THR A 286 16.23 -6.90 13.20
CA THR A 286 16.50 -8.28 13.64
C THR A 286 16.18 -9.32 12.59
N GLY A 287 15.35 -8.97 11.58
CA GLY A 287 14.81 -9.90 10.61
C GLY A 287 13.74 -10.84 11.18
N GLU A 288 13.26 -10.57 12.39
CA GLU A 288 12.20 -11.36 13.02
C GLU A 288 10.86 -11.03 12.40
N CYS A 289 10.07 -12.07 12.10
CA CYS A 289 8.74 -11.95 11.53
C CYS A 289 7.73 -12.75 12.35
N THR A 290 6.71 -12.08 12.84
CA THR A 290 5.65 -12.68 13.66
C THR A 290 4.31 -12.54 12.96
N ARG A 291 3.53 -13.63 12.90
CA ARG A 291 2.14 -13.60 12.42
C ARG A 291 1.20 -13.24 13.58
N ILE A 292 0.26 -12.34 13.32
CA ILE A 292 -0.78 -11.92 14.26
C ILE A 292 -2.07 -12.73 14.01
#